data_218145580027fee3e614a3c40e2550ad
#
_entry.id   218145580027fee3e614a3c40e2550ad
#
_cell.length_a   1.000
_cell.length_b   1.000
_cell.length_c   1.000
_cell.angle_alpha   90.00
_cell.angle_beta   90.00
_cell.angle_gamma   90.00
#
_symmetry.space_group_name_H-M   'P 1'
#
loop_
_entity.id
_entity.type
_entity.pdbx_description
1 polymer ?
#
loop_
_entity_poly.entity_id
_entity_poly.type
_entity_poly.pdbx_seq_one_letter_code
_entity_poly.pdbx_strand_id
1 'polypeptide(L)'
;MPAQYGHPASSTRAKGLSRPLVPLALAFCLGIVLEERLGLGPAAWMLVVGVCLVGAGAARWSGPHGLVLPLLVLGFGCLGAEAMAGALFGYPANHLSRLPEVWLDAPLPLEGWVVGPPDPRPADSRDLADPARTRFVVEVTRLGFEEGWVPTTGQARLTVLGEVGEVAYGDEVRGSFRLRRPRRFDNPGGFDYPRYLATQGIALEGWTRDPVEMLGASRGSPVLAAIFRLRALLLRRLDGAMPAPEAALLKATILGDRSGLTPEMNQAFLDSGTYHILAISGLNVSLLAGALFGLFRLLRASPRIAAFASMLLVTLYAGLAGAGPSVVRAAVMSDTYLLAVVLDRRADLLNSLALSALGLLWWNPRDLSDVGFQLTYLATLGIVLGLPRCDRVLAGVPRLLRISPSREKTSSRQSGPCPR
;
A
#
# COMPACT_ATOMS: atom_id res chain seq x y z
N MET A 1 -31.72 2.77 -65.06
CA MET A 1 -30.50 3.43 -64.52
C MET A 1 -30.59 3.35 -63.00
N PRO A 2 -29.82 2.50 -62.31
CA PRO A 2 -29.77 2.47 -60.85
C PRO A 2 -28.62 3.37 -60.36
N ALA A 3 -28.96 4.23 -59.41
CA ALA A 3 -28.04 5.13 -58.72
C ALA A 3 -27.03 4.36 -57.85
N GLN A 4 -25.74 4.62 -58.11
CA GLN A 4 -24.63 4.13 -57.29
C GLN A 4 -24.59 4.95 -55.98
N TYR A 5 -24.92 4.31 -54.86
CA TYR A 5 -24.61 4.84 -53.54
C TYR A 5 -23.13 4.64 -53.27
N GLY A 6 -22.40 5.76 -53.27
CA GLY A 6 -21.00 5.81 -52.86
C GLY A 6 -20.87 5.47 -51.35
N HIS A 7 -20.08 4.45 -51.03
CA HIS A 7 -19.63 4.18 -49.68
C HIS A 7 -18.81 5.33 -49.14
N PRO A 8 -19.10 5.90 -47.95
CA PRO A 8 -18.21 6.86 -47.36
C PRO A 8 -16.90 6.16 -46.96
N ALA A 9 -15.81 6.79 -47.41
CA ALA A 9 -14.46 6.39 -47.09
C ALA A 9 -14.29 6.10 -45.60
N SER A 10 -13.82 4.90 -45.30
CA SER A 10 -13.40 4.51 -43.97
C SER A 10 -12.34 5.48 -43.43
N SER A 11 -12.77 6.39 -42.53
CA SER A 11 -11.83 7.19 -41.76
C SER A 11 -10.88 6.23 -41.04
N THR A 12 -9.62 6.23 -41.42
CA THR A 12 -8.52 5.65 -40.67
C THR A 12 -8.44 6.36 -39.31
N ARG A 13 -9.29 5.96 -38.36
CA ARG A 13 -9.07 6.28 -36.95
C ARG A 13 -7.70 5.77 -36.61
N ALA A 14 -6.76 6.67 -36.37
CA ALA A 14 -5.49 6.35 -35.77
C ALA A 14 -5.75 5.37 -34.62
N LYS A 15 -5.15 4.18 -34.68
CA LYS A 15 -5.17 3.20 -33.60
C LYS A 15 -4.45 3.82 -32.43
N GLY A 16 -5.18 4.62 -31.61
CA GLY A 16 -4.67 5.11 -30.34
C GLY A 16 -4.27 3.90 -29.51
N LEU A 17 -3.18 4.01 -28.75
CA LEU A 17 -2.75 2.96 -27.83
C LEU A 17 -3.97 2.55 -26.99
N SER A 18 -4.30 1.27 -27.03
CA SER A 18 -5.42 0.73 -26.23
C SER A 18 -5.19 0.85 -24.73
N ARG A 19 -3.92 1.08 -24.30
CA ARG A 19 -3.47 1.13 -22.90
C ARG A 19 -2.41 2.21 -22.69
N PRO A 20 -2.77 3.49 -22.71
CA PRO A 20 -1.81 4.60 -22.70
C PRO A 20 -1.06 4.74 -21.36
N LEU A 21 -1.63 4.30 -20.23
CA LEU A 21 -1.01 4.43 -18.91
C LEU A 21 0.15 3.45 -18.69
N VAL A 22 0.15 2.30 -19.36
CA VAL A 22 1.20 1.29 -19.18
C VAL A 22 2.59 1.83 -19.56
N PRO A 23 2.82 2.40 -20.75
CA PRO A 23 4.14 2.95 -21.08
C PRO A 23 4.53 4.12 -20.19
N LEU A 24 3.59 4.93 -19.71
CA LEU A 24 3.87 6.02 -18.78
C LEU A 24 4.33 5.50 -17.42
N ALA A 25 3.66 4.47 -16.88
CA ALA A 25 4.04 3.85 -15.61
C ALA A 25 5.44 3.18 -15.71
N LEU A 26 5.70 2.48 -16.81
CA LEU A 26 7.02 1.85 -17.04
C LEU A 26 8.12 2.91 -17.15
N ALA A 27 7.87 4.02 -17.84
CA ALA A 27 8.82 5.12 -17.94
C ALA A 27 9.08 5.76 -16.58
N PHE A 28 8.03 5.97 -15.77
CA PHE A 28 8.13 6.50 -14.43
C PHE A 28 8.99 5.59 -13.53
N CYS A 29 8.75 4.29 -13.56
CA CYS A 29 9.59 3.31 -12.84
C CYS A 29 11.05 3.35 -13.31
N LEU A 30 11.27 3.45 -14.62
CA LEU A 30 12.63 3.55 -15.18
C LEU A 30 13.33 4.82 -14.69
N GLY A 31 12.63 5.94 -14.65
CA GLY A 31 13.15 7.20 -14.12
C GLY A 31 13.58 7.09 -12.66
N ILE A 32 12.76 6.46 -11.80
CA ILE A 32 13.10 6.18 -10.40
C ILE A 32 14.42 5.41 -10.31
N VAL A 33 14.53 4.31 -11.07
CA VAL A 33 15.74 3.45 -11.06
C VAL A 33 16.95 4.22 -11.59
N LEU A 34 16.76 5.06 -12.60
CA LEU A 34 17.83 5.86 -13.19
C LEU A 34 18.40 6.86 -12.19
N GLU A 35 17.52 7.60 -11.48
CA GLU A 35 17.98 8.53 -10.44
C GLU A 35 18.65 7.83 -9.27
N GLU A 36 18.13 6.70 -8.84
CA GLU A 36 18.75 5.91 -7.76
C GLU A 36 20.20 5.50 -8.11
N ARG A 37 20.51 5.37 -9.42
CA ARG A 37 21.84 5.01 -9.92
C ARG A 37 22.73 6.22 -10.20
N LEU A 38 22.16 7.32 -10.70
CA LEU A 38 22.93 8.49 -11.17
C LEU A 38 23.09 9.56 -10.09
N GLY A 39 22.07 9.77 -9.23
CA GLY A 39 22.11 10.78 -8.17
C GLY A 39 22.26 12.21 -8.67
N LEU A 40 21.59 12.56 -9.78
CA LEU A 40 21.73 13.89 -10.43
C LEU A 40 21.02 15.03 -9.66
N GLY A 41 20.06 14.66 -8.82
CA GLY A 41 19.28 15.61 -8.04
C GLY A 41 18.08 16.23 -8.81
N PRO A 42 17.13 16.87 -8.09
CA PRO A 42 15.82 17.23 -8.63
C PRO A 42 15.90 18.34 -9.71
N ALA A 43 16.82 19.30 -9.60
CA ALA A 43 16.89 20.44 -10.51
C ALA A 43 17.18 20.02 -11.97
N ALA A 44 18.04 19.01 -12.17
CA ALA A 44 18.37 18.52 -13.50
C ALA A 44 17.14 17.91 -14.20
N TRP A 45 16.36 17.12 -13.46
CA TRP A 45 15.19 16.45 -14.00
C TRP A 45 14.03 17.41 -14.26
N MET A 46 13.79 18.39 -13.40
CA MET A 46 12.75 19.41 -13.61
C MET A 46 12.94 20.18 -14.93
N LEU A 47 14.17 20.51 -15.29
CA LEU A 47 14.46 21.17 -16.57
C LEU A 47 14.07 20.29 -17.75
N VAL A 48 14.42 18.99 -17.73
CA VAL A 48 14.07 18.05 -18.80
C VAL A 48 12.56 17.84 -18.88
N VAL A 49 11.87 17.73 -17.75
CA VAL A 49 10.39 17.65 -17.69
C VAL A 49 9.77 18.87 -18.38
N GLY A 50 10.24 20.09 -18.07
CA GLY A 50 9.76 21.32 -18.69
C GLY A 50 9.92 21.30 -20.21
N VAL A 51 11.09 20.91 -20.71
CA VAL A 51 11.36 20.79 -22.15
C VAL A 51 10.43 19.76 -22.82
N CYS A 52 10.21 18.59 -22.18
CA CYS A 52 9.33 17.56 -22.71
C CYS A 52 7.86 18.02 -22.78
N LEU A 53 7.36 18.71 -21.73
CA LEU A 53 5.99 19.22 -21.71
C LEU A 53 5.76 20.31 -22.76
N VAL A 54 6.69 21.28 -22.87
CA VAL A 54 6.63 22.32 -23.89
C VAL A 54 6.70 21.69 -25.29
N GLY A 55 7.62 20.75 -25.52
CA GLY A 55 7.75 20.03 -26.78
C GLY A 55 6.49 19.23 -27.14
N ALA A 56 5.87 18.53 -26.17
CA ALA A 56 4.61 17.81 -26.38
C ALA A 56 3.45 18.77 -26.72
N GLY A 57 3.36 19.91 -26.04
CA GLY A 57 2.40 20.96 -26.32
C GLY A 57 2.58 21.53 -27.72
N ALA A 58 3.81 21.89 -28.11
CA ALA A 58 4.16 22.38 -29.44
C ALA A 58 3.84 21.34 -30.53
N ALA A 59 4.21 20.07 -30.32
CA ALA A 59 3.89 18.98 -31.24
C ALA A 59 2.37 18.77 -31.42
N ARG A 60 1.61 18.98 -30.34
CA ARG A 60 0.14 18.89 -30.37
C ARG A 60 -0.48 20.04 -31.16
N TRP A 61 0.14 21.22 -31.10
CA TRP A 61 -0.34 22.43 -31.78
C TRP A 61 0.12 22.49 -33.25
N SER A 62 1.40 22.22 -33.53
CA SER A 62 2.03 22.37 -34.84
C SER A 62 1.85 21.19 -35.81
N GLY A 63 1.25 20.10 -35.39
CA GLY A 63 0.85 18.98 -36.25
C GLY A 63 1.65 17.68 -36.20
N PRO A 64 2.90 17.58 -35.71
CA PRO A 64 3.59 16.29 -35.64
C PRO A 64 3.07 15.43 -34.45
N HIS A 65 1.78 15.07 -34.49
CA HIS A 65 1.11 14.33 -33.40
C HIS A 65 1.81 13.02 -33.01
N GLY A 66 2.63 12.45 -33.89
CA GLY A 66 3.44 11.27 -33.61
C GLY A 66 4.49 11.44 -32.51
N LEU A 67 4.93 12.70 -32.25
CA LEU A 67 5.91 13.01 -31.19
C LEU A 67 5.30 13.20 -29.81
N VAL A 68 3.99 13.40 -29.70
CA VAL A 68 3.32 13.69 -28.42
C VAL A 68 3.52 12.54 -27.43
N LEU A 69 3.28 11.31 -27.84
CA LEU A 69 3.41 10.15 -26.95
C LEU A 69 4.87 9.89 -26.51
N PRO A 70 5.88 9.87 -27.40
CA PRO A 70 7.28 9.74 -26.98
C PRO A 70 7.71 10.82 -25.99
N LEU A 71 7.32 12.07 -26.21
CA LEU A 71 7.66 13.19 -25.31
C LEU A 71 6.97 13.04 -23.96
N LEU A 72 5.71 12.58 -23.91
CA LEU A 72 5.02 12.30 -22.66
C LEU A 72 5.69 11.12 -21.92
N VAL A 73 6.06 10.06 -22.61
CA VAL A 73 6.75 8.91 -22.01
C VAL A 73 8.09 9.36 -21.42
N LEU A 74 8.87 10.15 -22.15
CA LEU A 74 10.13 10.71 -21.63
C LEU A 74 9.87 11.62 -20.43
N GLY A 75 8.89 12.52 -20.52
CA GLY A 75 8.50 13.42 -19.43
C GLY A 75 8.09 12.66 -18.16
N PHE A 76 7.32 11.60 -18.28
CA PHE A 76 6.97 10.73 -17.14
C PHE A 76 8.19 10.01 -16.57
N GLY A 77 9.15 9.60 -17.39
CA GLY A 77 10.43 9.07 -16.93
C GLY A 77 11.18 10.09 -16.07
N CYS A 78 11.30 11.33 -16.57
CA CYS A 78 11.94 12.42 -15.83
C CYS A 78 11.18 12.80 -14.54
N LEU A 79 9.83 12.75 -14.55
CA LEU A 79 9.02 12.94 -13.35
C LEU A 79 9.28 11.85 -12.30
N GLY A 80 9.46 10.60 -12.72
CA GLY A 80 9.82 9.50 -11.81
C GLY A 80 11.21 9.72 -11.19
N ALA A 81 12.16 10.17 -11.98
CA ALA A 81 13.50 10.51 -11.51
C ALA A 81 13.48 11.70 -10.55
N GLU A 82 12.71 12.75 -10.85
CA GLU A 82 12.54 13.92 -9.99
C GLU A 82 11.89 13.52 -8.64
N ALA A 83 10.83 12.71 -8.66
CA ALA A 83 10.19 12.22 -7.46
C ALA A 83 11.19 11.45 -6.55
N MET A 84 12.03 10.61 -7.14
CA MET A 84 13.06 9.87 -6.41
C MET A 84 14.16 10.80 -5.88
N ALA A 85 14.60 11.78 -6.67
CA ALA A 85 15.55 12.78 -6.25
C ALA A 85 15.04 13.61 -5.06
N GLY A 86 13.75 14.01 -5.10
CA GLY A 86 13.08 14.65 -3.97
C GLY A 86 13.07 13.79 -2.71
N ALA A 87 12.80 12.50 -2.86
CA ALA A 87 12.83 11.57 -1.75
C ALA A 87 14.24 11.34 -1.16
N LEU A 88 15.28 11.39 -1.98
CA LEU A 88 16.68 11.17 -1.54
C LEU A 88 17.30 12.44 -0.94
N PHE A 89 17.08 13.58 -1.57
CA PHE A 89 17.82 14.83 -1.27
C PHE A 89 16.92 15.93 -0.67
N GLY A 90 15.59 15.78 -0.74
CA GLY A 90 14.60 16.80 -0.34
C GLY A 90 14.48 17.04 1.17
N TYR A 91 15.31 16.43 1.99
CA TYR A 91 15.26 16.64 3.44
C TYR A 91 15.75 18.02 3.85
N PRO A 92 14.99 18.75 4.67
CA PRO A 92 15.41 20.03 5.22
C PRO A 92 16.66 19.91 6.09
N ALA A 93 17.33 21.05 6.33
CA ALA A 93 18.59 21.04 7.11
C ALA A 93 18.43 20.52 8.54
N ASN A 94 17.24 20.72 9.13
CA ASN A 94 16.89 20.28 10.49
C ASN A 94 16.22 18.88 10.52
N HIS A 95 16.40 18.06 9.48
CA HIS A 95 15.81 16.72 9.46
C HIS A 95 16.62 15.73 10.28
N LEU A 96 15.94 14.80 10.99
CA LEU A 96 16.54 13.77 11.84
C LEU A 96 17.62 12.93 11.15
N SER A 97 17.51 12.69 9.84
CA SER A 97 18.55 11.94 9.10
C SER A 97 19.91 12.63 9.09
N ARG A 98 19.95 13.95 9.36
CA ARG A 98 21.16 14.77 9.42
C ARG A 98 21.72 14.96 10.84
N LEU A 99 21.10 14.28 11.82
CA LEU A 99 21.60 14.34 13.20
C LEU A 99 23.06 13.86 13.27
N PRO A 100 24.01 14.66 13.83
CA PRO A 100 25.39 14.28 13.98
C PRO A 100 25.54 13.01 14.83
N GLU A 101 26.53 12.20 14.51
CA GLU A 101 26.77 10.92 15.21
C GLU A 101 27.06 11.08 16.70
N VAL A 102 27.63 12.22 17.11
CA VAL A 102 27.91 12.53 18.51
C VAL A 102 26.68 12.49 19.42
N TRP A 103 25.50 12.73 18.85
CA TRP A 103 24.21 12.71 19.57
C TRP A 103 23.48 11.37 19.49
N LEU A 104 24.00 10.44 18.71
CA LEU A 104 23.45 9.10 18.64
C LEU A 104 23.86 8.27 19.84
N ASP A 105 22.98 7.35 20.28
CA ASP A 105 23.15 6.50 21.47
C ASP A 105 23.28 7.25 22.83
N ALA A 106 23.27 8.59 22.83
CA ALA A 106 23.12 9.38 24.02
C ALA A 106 21.64 9.62 24.39
N PRO A 107 21.30 9.77 25.68
CA PRO A 107 19.96 10.18 26.08
C PRO A 107 19.68 11.59 25.57
N LEU A 108 18.71 11.74 24.67
CA LEU A 108 18.35 13.01 24.07
C LEU A 108 16.88 13.30 24.33
N PRO A 109 16.54 14.42 24.97
CA PRO A 109 15.15 14.84 25.11
C PRO A 109 14.50 15.06 23.75
N LEU A 110 13.30 14.52 23.56
CA LEU A 110 12.56 14.56 22.30
C LEU A 110 11.12 14.94 22.58
N GLU A 111 10.57 15.82 21.75
CA GLU A 111 9.16 16.11 21.64
C GLU A 111 8.66 15.76 20.25
N GLY A 112 7.46 15.20 20.18
CA GLY A 112 6.82 14.87 18.93
C GLY A 112 5.41 14.34 19.13
N TRP A 113 4.75 13.92 18.06
CA TRP A 113 3.40 13.38 18.14
C TRP A 113 3.28 12.03 17.42
N VAL A 114 2.43 11.17 17.92
CA VAL A 114 2.28 9.78 17.46
C VAL A 114 1.53 9.76 16.13
N VAL A 115 2.17 9.24 15.07
CA VAL A 115 1.62 9.26 13.69
C VAL A 115 0.93 7.97 13.27
N GLY A 116 0.95 6.94 14.09
CA GLY A 116 0.31 5.65 13.76
C GLY A 116 -0.20 4.92 15.01
N PRO A 117 -0.87 3.80 14.83
CA PRO A 117 -1.31 2.99 15.98
C PRO A 117 -0.09 2.43 16.72
N PRO A 118 -0.05 2.49 18.05
CA PRO A 118 0.99 1.84 18.84
C PRO A 118 0.91 0.31 18.70
N ASP A 119 2.08 -0.34 18.80
CA ASP A 119 2.25 -1.80 18.79
C ASP A 119 2.73 -2.25 20.18
N PRO A 120 1.82 -2.49 21.15
CA PRO A 120 2.17 -3.00 22.44
C PRO A 120 2.54 -4.48 22.34
N ARG A 121 3.64 -4.88 22.97
CA ARG A 121 4.06 -6.28 23.11
C ARG A 121 4.21 -6.61 24.57
N PRO A 122 3.42 -7.56 25.07
CA PRO A 122 3.57 -8.00 26.46
C PRO A 122 4.95 -8.61 26.69
N ALA A 123 5.38 -8.66 27.94
CA ALA A 123 6.58 -9.39 28.34
C ALA A 123 6.43 -10.87 27.96
N ASP A 124 7.50 -11.45 27.42
CA ASP A 124 7.50 -12.91 27.23
C ASP A 124 7.69 -13.58 28.60
N SER A 125 6.69 -14.31 29.06
CA SER A 125 6.74 -15.03 30.35
C SER A 125 7.83 -16.10 30.42
N ARG A 126 8.43 -16.47 29.29
CA ARG A 126 9.51 -17.45 29.18
C ARG A 126 10.89 -16.84 29.11
N ASP A 127 10.99 -15.59 28.70
CA ASP A 127 12.23 -14.84 28.66
C ASP A 127 12.12 -13.63 29.58
N LEU A 128 12.58 -13.80 30.83
CA LEU A 128 12.64 -12.72 31.82
C LEU A 128 13.52 -11.53 31.34
N ALA A 129 14.30 -11.72 30.30
CA ALA A 129 15.12 -10.68 29.68
C ALA A 129 14.36 -9.85 28.64
N ASP A 130 13.17 -10.26 28.17
CA ASP A 130 12.33 -9.51 27.23
C ASP A 130 11.16 -8.81 27.95
N PRO A 131 11.37 -7.59 28.48
CA PRO A 131 10.34 -6.86 29.21
C PRO A 131 9.20 -6.45 28.26
N ALA A 132 8.02 -6.15 28.83
CA ALA A 132 6.95 -5.50 28.09
C ALA A 132 7.49 -4.28 27.37
N ARG A 133 7.08 -4.10 26.11
CA ARG A 133 7.53 -2.98 25.29
C ARG A 133 6.41 -2.44 24.43
N THR A 134 6.34 -1.15 24.32
CA THR A 134 5.44 -0.47 23.40
C THR A 134 6.24 0.23 22.32
N ARG A 135 5.92 -0.08 21.07
CA ARG A 135 6.56 0.54 19.90
C ARG A 135 5.55 1.45 19.18
N PHE A 136 5.97 2.66 18.86
CA PHE A 136 5.18 3.61 18.08
C PHE A 136 6.08 4.50 17.23
N VAL A 137 5.51 5.09 16.19
CA VAL A 137 6.20 6.04 15.31
C VAL A 137 5.81 7.45 15.71
N VAL A 138 6.80 8.32 15.85
CA VAL A 138 6.62 9.72 16.24
C VAL A 138 7.15 10.63 15.14
N GLU A 139 6.35 11.61 14.75
CA GLU A 139 6.85 12.76 14.00
C GLU A 139 7.49 13.72 15.01
N VAL A 140 8.81 13.83 14.93
CA VAL A 140 9.58 14.65 15.88
C VAL A 140 9.41 16.11 15.52
N THR A 141 9.15 16.93 16.53
CA THR A 141 8.98 18.39 16.38
C THR A 141 10.13 19.16 16.96
N ARG A 142 10.76 18.65 18.04
CA ARG A 142 11.89 19.29 18.70
C ARG A 142 12.82 18.27 19.33
N LEU A 143 14.11 18.59 19.37
CA LEU A 143 15.13 17.90 20.16
C LEU A 143 15.69 18.85 21.20
N GLY A 144 15.91 18.35 22.42
CA GLY A 144 16.51 19.11 23.52
C GLY A 144 18.03 18.91 23.54
N PHE A 145 18.77 20.01 23.55
CA PHE A 145 20.21 20.07 23.71
C PHE A 145 20.54 20.93 24.93
N GLU A 146 21.80 20.98 25.33
CA GLU A 146 22.25 21.82 26.46
C GLU A 146 21.90 23.30 26.29
N GLU A 147 21.89 23.77 25.02
CA GLU A 147 21.60 25.15 24.65
C GLU A 147 20.07 25.43 24.54
N GLY A 148 19.22 24.40 24.64
CA GLY A 148 17.75 24.51 24.54
C GLY A 148 17.12 23.61 23.50
N TRP A 149 15.87 23.86 23.21
CA TRP A 149 15.08 23.07 22.24
C TRP A 149 15.28 23.55 20.81
N VAL A 150 15.67 22.63 19.93
CA VAL A 150 15.90 22.90 18.50
C VAL A 150 14.74 22.27 17.68
N PRO A 151 14.05 23.07 16.82
CA PRO A 151 13.07 22.55 15.91
C PRO A 151 13.66 21.50 14.99
N THR A 152 13.04 20.32 14.93
CA THR A 152 13.52 19.17 14.17
C THR A 152 12.34 18.54 13.42
N THR A 153 12.59 17.97 12.26
CA THR A 153 11.57 17.30 11.45
C THR A 153 11.97 15.86 11.15
N GLY A 154 10.98 15.02 10.88
CA GLY A 154 11.18 13.63 10.48
C GLY A 154 10.69 12.62 11.50
N GLN A 155 10.51 11.39 11.03
CA GLN A 155 9.93 10.33 11.84
C GLN A 155 10.99 9.47 12.50
N ALA A 156 10.73 9.14 13.76
CA ALA A 156 11.49 8.15 14.52
C ALA A 156 10.58 7.02 15.00
N ARG A 157 11.08 5.79 14.95
CA ARG A 157 10.42 4.65 15.58
C ARG A 157 10.93 4.51 17.00
N LEU A 158 10.07 4.78 17.96
CA LEU A 158 10.40 4.74 19.37
C LEU A 158 9.93 3.44 20.02
N THR A 159 10.75 2.89 20.91
CA THR A 159 10.44 1.71 21.72
C THR A 159 10.60 2.09 23.17
N VAL A 160 9.54 2.01 23.93
CA VAL A 160 9.57 2.19 25.40
C VAL A 160 9.58 0.81 26.03
N LEU A 161 10.58 0.56 26.89
CA LEU A 161 10.73 -0.69 27.63
C LEU A 161 10.08 -0.52 28.99
N GLY A 162 9.07 -1.36 29.27
CA GLY A 162 8.23 -1.26 30.47
C GLY A 162 6.79 -0.89 30.14
N GLU A 163 6.04 -0.64 31.20
CA GLU A 163 4.64 -0.20 31.06
C GLU A 163 4.57 1.26 30.62
N VAL A 164 3.84 1.51 29.57
CA VAL A 164 3.49 2.85 29.08
C VAL A 164 1.99 3.01 29.22
N GLY A 165 1.56 4.18 29.67
CA GLY A 165 0.13 4.53 29.65
C GLY A 165 -0.51 4.35 28.27
N GLU A 166 -1.81 4.54 28.18
CA GLU A 166 -2.51 4.45 26.89
C GLU A 166 -1.94 5.51 25.91
N VAL A 167 -1.23 5.07 24.89
CA VAL A 167 -0.73 5.89 23.79
C VAL A 167 -1.68 5.76 22.62
N ALA A 168 -2.11 6.88 22.04
CA ALA A 168 -2.99 6.91 20.89
C ALA A 168 -2.42 7.75 19.74
N TYR A 169 -2.98 7.57 18.55
CA TYR A 169 -2.67 8.43 17.42
C TYR A 169 -2.99 9.89 17.73
N GLY A 170 -2.04 10.76 17.45
CA GLY A 170 -2.17 12.21 17.64
C GLY A 170 -1.69 12.70 19.01
N ASP A 171 -1.38 11.81 19.95
CA ASP A 171 -0.87 12.23 21.26
C ASP A 171 0.51 12.89 21.11
N GLU A 172 0.69 14.03 21.78
CA GLU A 172 2.00 14.64 21.93
C GLU A 172 2.74 13.95 23.08
N VAL A 173 3.97 13.54 22.77
CA VAL A 173 4.85 12.81 23.70
C VAL A 173 6.14 13.58 23.92
N ARG A 174 6.60 13.56 25.16
CA ARG A 174 7.91 14.06 25.58
C ARG A 174 8.64 12.97 26.36
N GLY A 175 9.90 12.76 26.07
CA GLY A 175 10.73 11.80 26.80
C GLY A 175 12.18 11.89 26.40
N SER A 176 13.05 11.20 27.15
CA SER A 176 14.45 11.08 26.81
C SER A 176 14.70 9.75 26.12
N PHE A 177 15.21 9.78 24.89
CA PHE A 177 15.40 8.59 24.06
C PHE A 177 16.86 8.48 23.59
N ARG A 178 17.37 7.26 23.54
CA ARG A 178 18.63 6.95 22.87
C ARG A 178 18.33 6.69 21.41
N LEU A 179 18.66 7.66 20.55
CA LEU A 179 18.43 7.59 19.12
C LEU A 179 19.61 6.89 18.44
N ARG A 180 19.31 6.06 17.45
CA ARG A 180 20.31 5.39 16.63
C ARG A 180 19.89 5.29 15.18
N ARG A 181 20.85 5.19 14.27
CA ARG A 181 20.58 4.83 12.88
C ARG A 181 20.17 3.36 12.80
N PRO A 182 19.20 3.00 11.95
CA PRO A 182 18.87 1.60 11.71
C PRO A 182 20.11 0.81 11.28
N ARG A 183 20.34 -0.34 11.93
CA ARG A 183 21.52 -1.17 11.64
C ARG A 183 21.35 -1.90 10.32
N ARG A 184 22.38 -1.85 9.51
CA ARG A 184 22.52 -2.66 8.32
C ARG A 184 23.30 -3.93 8.67
N PHE A 185 22.78 -5.07 8.29
CA PHE A 185 23.50 -6.33 8.35
C PHE A 185 24.02 -6.60 6.94
N ASP A 186 25.34 -6.46 6.73
CA ASP A 186 25.95 -6.57 5.40
C ASP A 186 26.15 -8.03 4.94
N ASN A 187 25.22 -8.92 5.31
CA ASN A 187 25.20 -10.30 4.81
C ASN A 187 24.79 -10.32 3.33
N PRO A 188 25.52 -11.01 2.46
CA PRO A 188 25.13 -11.15 1.04
C PRO A 188 23.70 -11.69 0.93
N GLY A 189 22.82 -10.99 0.21
CA GLY A 189 21.40 -11.34 0.08
C GLY A 189 20.53 -11.08 1.32
N GLY A 190 21.10 -10.46 2.37
CA GLY A 190 20.38 -10.09 3.57
C GLY A 190 19.34 -9.00 3.34
N PHE A 191 18.35 -8.92 4.24
CA PHE A 191 17.30 -7.91 4.19
C PHE A 191 17.88 -6.52 4.54
N ASP A 192 17.67 -5.55 3.67
CA ASP A 192 18.09 -4.15 3.88
C ASP A 192 17.08 -3.42 4.78
N TYR A 193 17.26 -3.59 6.08
CA TYR A 193 16.38 -3.01 7.10
C TYR A 193 16.37 -1.47 7.11
N PRO A 194 17.50 -0.75 6.97
CA PRO A 194 17.49 0.71 6.83
C PRO A 194 16.66 1.19 5.64
N ARG A 195 16.79 0.54 4.50
CA ARG A 195 16.02 0.86 3.30
C ARG A 195 14.52 0.61 3.52
N TYR A 196 14.16 -0.49 4.16
CA TYR A 196 12.78 -0.78 4.53
C TYR A 196 12.18 0.29 5.46
N LEU A 197 12.92 0.77 6.46
CA LEU A 197 12.47 1.87 7.31
C LEU A 197 12.34 3.19 6.55
N ALA A 198 13.27 3.45 5.63
CA ALA A 198 13.21 4.63 4.77
C ALA A 198 11.98 4.64 3.85
N THR A 199 11.46 3.47 3.39
CA THR A 199 10.18 3.42 2.66
C THR A 199 9.00 3.81 3.55
N GLN A 200 9.12 3.65 4.87
CA GLN A 200 8.10 4.08 5.84
C GLN A 200 8.30 5.52 6.33
N GLY A 201 9.29 6.25 5.81
CA GLY A 201 9.61 7.60 6.25
C GLY A 201 10.38 7.66 7.58
N ILE A 202 10.77 6.52 8.16
CA ILE A 202 11.45 6.44 9.45
C ILE A 202 12.95 6.67 9.25
N ALA A 203 13.45 7.75 9.84
CA ALA A 203 14.85 8.15 9.74
C ALA A 203 15.73 7.50 10.82
N LEU A 204 15.23 7.43 12.04
CA LEU A 204 15.96 6.92 13.20
C LEU A 204 15.08 5.94 14.01
N GLU A 205 15.74 5.06 14.75
CA GLU A 205 15.14 4.28 15.83
C GLU A 205 15.55 4.87 17.18
N GLY A 206 14.67 4.76 18.16
CA GLY A 206 14.98 5.19 19.52
C GLY A 206 14.43 4.22 20.55
N TRP A 207 15.05 4.18 21.71
CA TRP A 207 14.54 3.41 22.83
C TRP A 207 14.77 4.13 24.15
N THR A 208 13.90 3.84 25.13
CA THR A 208 14.03 4.36 26.49
C THR A 208 13.50 3.37 27.51
N ARG A 209 13.96 3.51 28.75
CA ARG A 209 13.36 2.89 29.95
C ARG A 209 12.74 3.94 30.87
N ASP A 210 12.97 5.20 30.54
CA ASP A 210 12.45 6.32 31.33
C ASP A 210 10.96 6.54 31.04
N PRO A 211 10.22 7.09 31.98
CA PRO A 211 8.83 7.46 31.78
C PRO A 211 8.69 8.43 30.60
N VAL A 212 7.67 8.22 29.80
CA VAL A 212 7.28 9.10 28.69
C VAL A 212 6.07 9.92 29.12
N GLU A 213 6.21 11.24 29.05
CA GLU A 213 5.15 12.16 29.39
C GLU A 213 4.19 12.35 28.20
N MET A 214 2.88 12.28 28.46
CA MET A 214 1.83 12.62 27.50
C MET A 214 1.43 14.06 27.71
N LEU A 215 1.65 14.93 26.72
CA LEU A 215 1.38 16.36 26.82
C LEU A 215 -0.09 16.74 26.53
N GLY A 216 -0.94 15.75 26.22
CA GLY A 216 -2.40 15.90 26.11
C GLY A 216 -2.90 16.69 24.90
N ALA A 217 -2.02 17.17 24.03
CA ALA A 217 -2.44 17.80 22.76
C ALA A 217 -2.71 16.74 21.69
N SER A 218 -3.83 16.84 20.98
CA SER A 218 -4.13 15.95 19.86
C SER A 218 -3.77 16.62 18.55
N ARG A 219 -2.76 16.08 17.87
CA ARG A 219 -2.35 16.51 16.52
C ARG A 219 -2.80 15.51 15.46
N GLY A 220 -2.69 15.90 14.21
CA GLY A 220 -2.99 15.06 13.06
C GLY A 220 -4.41 15.18 12.54
N SER A 221 -4.83 14.23 11.71
CA SER A 221 -6.13 14.24 11.06
C SER A 221 -7.24 13.75 12.01
N PRO A 222 -8.33 14.49 12.21
CA PRO A 222 -9.46 14.06 13.04
C PRO A 222 -10.13 12.80 12.46
N VAL A 223 -10.10 12.62 11.14
CA VAL A 223 -10.63 11.43 10.47
C VAL A 223 -9.80 10.19 10.81
N LEU A 224 -8.47 10.28 10.72
CA LEU A 224 -7.59 9.18 11.11
C LEU A 224 -7.71 8.87 12.60
N ALA A 225 -7.79 9.89 13.45
CA ALA A 225 -8.04 9.71 14.87
C ALA A 225 -9.35 8.97 15.16
N ALA A 226 -10.43 9.27 14.41
CA ALA A 226 -11.70 8.55 14.53
C ALA A 226 -11.58 7.08 14.06
N ILE A 227 -10.88 6.82 12.95
CA ILE A 227 -10.62 5.46 12.44
C ILE A 227 -9.82 4.65 13.45
N PHE A 228 -8.73 5.20 14.01
CA PHE A 228 -7.91 4.48 14.99
C PHE A 228 -8.62 4.29 16.33
N ARG A 229 -9.47 5.24 16.77
CA ARG A 229 -10.35 5.03 17.93
C ARG A 229 -11.36 3.89 17.69
N LEU A 230 -11.98 3.85 16.50
CA LEU A 230 -12.87 2.75 16.14
C LEU A 230 -12.11 1.41 16.10
N ARG A 231 -10.90 1.39 15.52
CA ARG A 231 -10.03 0.21 15.56
C ARG A 231 -9.76 -0.25 16.99
N ALA A 232 -9.34 0.64 17.88
CA ALA A 232 -9.08 0.31 19.28
C ALA A 232 -10.32 -0.20 20.01
N LEU A 233 -11.51 0.38 19.72
CA LEU A 233 -12.77 -0.12 20.25
C LEU A 233 -13.07 -1.53 19.77
N LEU A 234 -12.88 -1.83 18.47
CA LEU A 234 -13.11 -3.16 17.91
C LEU A 234 -12.16 -4.19 18.52
N LEU A 235 -10.88 -3.85 18.68
CA LEU A 235 -9.89 -4.73 19.32
C LEU A 235 -10.31 -5.08 20.76
N ARG A 236 -10.69 -4.06 21.57
CA ARG A 236 -11.18 -4.27 22.94
C ARG A 236 -12.46 -5.10 22.99
N ARG A 237 -13.38 -4.91 22.05
CA ARG A 237 -14.62 -5.69 21.97
C ARG A 237 -14.36 -7.16 21.65
N LEU A 238 -13.40 -7.45 20.79
CA LEU A 238 -13.00 -8.82 20.48
C LEU A 238 -12.37 -9.50 21.69
N ASP A 239 -11.51 -8.80 22.45
CA ASP A 239 -10.92 -9.33 23.70
C ASP A 239 -11.96 -9.66 24.77
N GLY A 240 -13.05 -8.89 24.83
CA GLY A 240 -14.14 -9.16 25.78
C GLY A 240 -15.18 -10.17 25.33
N ALA A 241 -15.22 -10.50 24.02
CA ALA A 241 -16.28 -11.34 23.45
C ALA A 241 -15.90 -12.83 23.31
N MET A 242 -14.60 -13.15 23.32
CA MET A 242 -14.11 -14.52 23.10
C MET A 242 -12.79 -14.79 23.85
N PRO A 243 -12.41 -16.09 24.03
CA PRO A 243 -11.15 -16.46 24.66
C PRO A 243 -9.93 -15.87 23.96
N ALA A 244 -8.84 -15.66 24.71
CA ALA A 244 -7.65 -14.96 24.21
C ALA A 244 -7.04 -15.54 22.92
N PRO A 245 -6.90 -16.87 22.71
CA PRO A 245 -6.34 -17.43 21.49
C PRO A 245 -7.18 -17.12 20.24
N GLU A 246 -8.50 -17.27 20.34
CA GLU A 246 -9.42 -16.99 19.23
C GLU A 246 -9.50 -15.50 18.93
N ALA A 247 -9.53 -14.66 19.97
CA ALA A 247 -9.49 -13.19 19.82
C ALA A 247 -8.20 -12.75 19.11
N ALA A 248 -7.04 -13.31 19.50
CA ALA A 248 -5.76 -12.99 18.87
C ALA A 248 -5.74 -13.34 17.38
N LEU A 249 -6.26 -14.54 17.00
CA LEU A 249 -6.35 -14.96 15.61
C LEU A 249 -7.27 -14.05 14.79
N LEU A 250 -8.44 -13.71 15.35
CA LEU A 250 -9.42 -12.87 14.66
C LEU A 250 -8.88 -11.44 14.49
N LYS A 251 -8.24 -10.88 15.52
CA LYS A 251 -7.59 -9.58 15.46
C LYS A 251 -6.48 -9.55 14.39
N ALA A 252 -5.66 -10.61 14.32
CA ALA A 252 -4.59 -10.69 13.33
C ALA A 252 -5.13 -10.77 11.89
N THR A 253 -6.14 -11.60 11.65
CA THR A 253 -6.66 -11.87 10.31
C THR A 253 -7.56 -10.77 9.76
N ILE A 254 -8.36 -10.10 10.62
CA ILE A 254 -9.31 -9.05 10.19
C ILE A 254 -8.73 -7.65 10.33
N LEU A 255 -8.07 -7.36 11.45
CA LEU A 255 -7.57 -6.02 11.77
C LEU A 255 -6.04 -5.89 11.62
N GLY A 256 -5.33 -6.98 11.35
CA GLY A 256 -3.87 -6.97 11.20
C GLY A 256 -3.11 -6.79 12.52
N ASP A 257 -3.79 -6.91 13.66
CA ASP A 257 -3.16 -6.83 14.97
C ASP A 257 -2.64 -8.19 15.42
N ARG A 258 -1.31 -8.30 15.48
CA ARG A 258 -0.62 -9.54 15.86
C ARG A 258 -0.08 -9.52 17.28
N SER A 259 -0.39 -8.49 18.06
CA SER A 259 0.16 -8.31 19.42
C SER A 259 -0.21 -9.44 20.39
N GLY A 260 -1.37 -10.06 20.18
CA GLY A 260 -1.86 -11.16 21.00
C GLY A 260 -1.45 -12.58 20.55
N LEU A 261 -0.66 -12.71 19.45
CA LEU A 261 -0.23 -14.02 18.97
C LEU A 261 0.92 -14.55 19.84
N THR A 262 0.78 -15.74 20.38
CA THR A 262 1.85 -16.39 21.16
C THR A 262 2.94 -16.98 20.25
N PRO A 263 4.16 -17.19 20.73
CA PRO A 263 5.22 -17.84 19.98
C PRO A 263 4.81 -19.22 19.44
N GLU A 264 4.03 -19.99 20.22
CA GLU A 264 3.54 -21.32 19.82
C GLU A 264 2.56 -21.22 18.65
N MET A 265 1.63 -20.25 18.71
CA MET A 265 0.70 -20.00 17.60
C MET A 265 1.48 -19.61 16.33
N ASN A 266 2.45 -18.69 16.46
CA ASN A 266 3.28 -18.30 15.34
C ASN A 266 4.04 -19.50 14.75
N GLN A 267 4.61 -20.38 15.61
CA GLN A 267 5.33 -21.57 15.17
C GLN A 267 4.40 -22.56 14.46
N ALA A 268 3.19 -22.81 15.00
CA ALA A 268 2.22 -23.68 14.37
C ALA A 268 1.80 -23.20 12.98
N PHE A 269 1.65 -21.88 12.78
CA PHE A 269 1.36 -21.29 11.46
C PHE A 269 2.55 -21.38 10.50
N LEU A 270 3.79 -21.30 10.99
CA LEU A 270 5.00 -21.51 10.20
C LEU A 270 5.11 -22.98 9.75
N ASP A 271 4.94 -23.92 10.67
CA ASP A 271 5.07 -25.37 10.43
C ASP A 271 3.98 -25.86 9.46
N SER A 272 2.78 -25.30 9.55
CA SER A 272 1.68 -25.61 8.60
C SER A 272 1.81 -24.90 7.25
N GLY A 273 2.78 -23.98 7.07
CA GLY A 273 2.91 -23.16 5.86
C GLY A 273 1.80 -22.12 5.67
N THR A 274 0.94 -21.92 6.68
CA THR A 274 -0.21 -21.00 6.62
C THR A 274 0.06 -19.63 7.23
N TYR A 275 1.31 -19.33 7.58
CA TYR A 275 1.71 -18.05 8.19
C TYR A 275 1.25 -16.80 7.40
N HIS A 276 1.17 -16.95 6.06
CA HIS A 276 0.70 -15.87 5.19
C HIS A 276 -0.77 -15.48 5.43
N ILE A 277 -1.60 -16.34 6.05
CA ILE A 277 -3.00 -16.06 6.40
C ILE A 277 -3.08 -15.05 7.56
N LEU A 278 -2.08 -15.06 8.47
CA LEU A 278 -2.01 -14.11 9.58
C LEU A 278 -1.70 -12.68 9.11
N ALA A 279 -1.24 -12.52 7.88
CA ALA A 279 -1.10 -11.22 7.25
C ALA A 279 -2.37 -10.90 6.46
N ILE A 280 -2.92 -9.70 6.63
CA ILE A 280 -3.99 -9.26 5.73
C ILE A 280 -3.41 -9.21 4.32
N SER A 281 -3.90 -10.12 3.46
CA SER A 281 -3.42 -10.23 2.09
C SER A 281 -4.18 -9.27 1.17
N GLY A 282 -3.55 -8.91 0.04
CA GLY A 282 -4.21 -8.13 -0.99
C GLY A 282 -5.46 -8.82 -1.55
N LEU A 283 -5.48 -10.17 -1.57
CA LEU A 283 -6.63 -10.96 -1.99
C LEU A 283 -7.85 -10.70 -1.08
N ASN A 284 -7.66 -10.63 0.24
CA ASN A 284 -8.76 -10.37 1.18
C ASN A 284 -9.41 -9.02 0.91
N VAL A 285 -8.61 -7.98 0.64
CA VAL A 285 -9.10 -6.65 0.29
C VAL A 285 -9.86 -6.65 -1.03
N SER A 286 -9.34 -7.33 -2.05
CA SER A 286 -9.97 -7.43 -3.36
C SER A 286 -11.28 -8.25 -3.31
N LEU A 287 -11.33 -9.32 -2.52
CA LEU A 287 -12.56 -10.08 -2.27
C LEU A 287 -13.61 -9.22 -1.55
N LEU A 288 -13.19 -8.45 -0.54
CA LEU A 288 -14.07 -7.51 0.15
C LEU A 288 -14.64 -6.48 -0.81
N ALA A 289 -13.80 -5.88 -1.66
CA ALA A 289 -14.23 -4.91 -2.68
C ALA A 289 -15.28 -5.52 -3.63
N GLY A 290 -15.03 -6.73 -4.13
CA GLY A 290 -15.95 -7.46 -5.00
C GLY A 290 -17.26 -7.84 -4.31
N ALA A 291 -17.19 -8.30 -3.05
CA ALA A 291 -18.35 -8.66 -2.25
C ALA A 291 -19.23 -7.44 -1.95
N LEU A 292 -18.64 -6.31 -1.56
CA LEU A 292 -19.36 -5.07 -1.32
C LEU A 292 -20.03 -4.55 -2.59
N PHE A 293 -19.29 -4.52 -3.71
CA PHE A 293 -19.85 -4.13 -4.99
C PHE A 293 -21.03 -5.04 -5.39
N GLY A 294 -20.85 -6.36 -5.28
CA GLY A 294 -21.90 -7.35 -5.55
C GLY A 294 -23.13 -7.17 -4.64
N LEU A 295 -22.91 -6.93 -3.34
CA LEU A 295 -23.97 -6.69 -2.37
C LEU A 295 -24.80 -5.44 -2.74
N PHE A 296 -24.14 -4.31 -3.03
CA PHE A 296 -24.86 -3.09 -3.46
C PHE A 296 -25.62 -3.30 -4.78
N ARG A 297 -25.05 -4.07 -5.71
CA ARG A 297 -25.74 -4.44 -6.96
C ARG A 297 -26.95 -5.35 -6.69
N LEU A 298 -26.86 -6.28 -5.74
CA LEU A 298 -27.98 -7.11 -5.31
C LEU A 298 -29.10 -6.27 -4.66
N LEU A 299 -28.73 -5.24 -3.90
CA LEU A 299 -29.64 -4.23 -3.33
C LEU A 299 -30.18 -3.25 -4.38
N ARG A 300 -29.95 -3.50 -5.69
CA ARG A 300 -30.40 -2.69 -6.82
C ARG A 300 -29.82 -1.27 -6.89
N ALA A 301 -28.73 -0.98 -6.19
CA ALA A 301 -27.99 0.27 -6.36
C ALA A 301 -27.47 0.41 -7.80
N SER A 302 -27.42 1.63 -8.32
CA SER A 302 -26.80 1.87 -9.63
C SER A 302 -25.32 1.48 -9.63
N PRO A 303 -24.71 1.10 -10.77
CA PRO A 303 -23.29 0.73 -10.80
C PRO A 303 -22.35 1.78 -10.22
N ARG A 304 -22.65 3.06 -10.47
CA ARG A 304 -21.84 4.19 -9.97
C ARG A 304 -21.92 4.32 -8.45
N ILE A 305 -23.14 4.22 -7.89
CA ILE A 305 -23.36 4.27 -6.43
C ILE A 305 -22.70 3.05 -5.76
N ALA A 306 -22.90 1.85 -6.32
CA ALA A 306 -22.29 0.64 -5.81
C ALA A 306 -20.75 0.74 -5.79
N ALA A 307 -20.14 1.22 -6.88
CA ALA A 307 -18.71 1.40 -6.98
C ALA A 307 -18.19 2.44 -5.97
N PHE A 308 -18.82 3.62 -5.90
CA PHE A 308 -18.42 4.68 -4.97
C PHE A 308 -18.52 4.25 -3.50
N ALA A 309 -19.64 3.62 -3.12
CA ALA A 309 -19.83 3.11 -1.76
C ALA A 309 -18.81 2.02 -1.42
N SER A 310 -18.49 1.13 -2.37
CA SER A 310 -17.46 0.10 -2.17
C SER A 310 -16.07 0.69 -2.00
N MET A 311 -15.68 1.70 -2.80
CA MET A 311 -14.43 2.43 -2.64
C MET A 311 -14.31 3.02 -1.24
N LEU A 312 -15.35 3.74 -0.78
CA LEU A 312 -15.36 4.36 0.54
C LEU A 312 -15.16 3.33 1.66
N LEU A 313 -15.86 2.20 1.58
CA LEU A 313 -15.78 1.13 2.60
C LEU A 313 -14.44 0.38 2.53
N VAL A 314 -13.87 0.16 1.36
CA VAL A 314 -12.54 -0.46 1.21
C VAL A 314 -11.45 0.45 1.76
N THR A 315 -11.50 1.75 1.46
CA THR A 315 -10.56 2.73 2.01
C THR A 315 -10.68 2.83 3.53
N LEU A 316 -11.92 2.85 4.07
CA LEU A 316 -12.16 2.81 5.52
C LEU A 316 -11.58 1.53 6.15
N TYR A 317 -11.84 0.39 5.53
CA TYR A 317 -11.29 -0.88 6.00
C TYR A 317 -9.75 -0.89 5.98
N ALA A 318 -9.11 -0.32 4.96
CA ALA A 318 -7.66 -0.21 4.91
C ALA A 318 -7.09 0.57 6.12
N GLY A 319 -7.76 1.65 6.53
CA GLY A 319 -7.44 2.38 7.75
C GLY A 319 -7.65 1.56 9.02
N LEU A 320 -8.79 0.85 9.14
CA LEU A 320 -9.11 -0.04 10.27
C LEU A 320 -8.12 -1.21 10.37
N ALA A 321 -7.62 -1.70 9.26
CA ALA A 321 -6.60 -2.74 9.19
C ALA A 321 -5.18 -2.24 9.53
N GLY A 322 -5.05 -0.97 9.94
CA GLY A 322 -3.78 -0.36 10.32
C GLY A 322 -2.94 0.17 9.16
N ALA A 323 -3.55 0.34 7.97
CA ALA A 323 -2.92 0.89 6.76
C ALA A 323 -1.58 0.24 6.37
N GLY A 324 -1.45 -1.07 6.63
CA GLY A 324 -0.24 -1.80 6.24
C GLY A 324 0.02 -1.73 4.72
N PRO A 325 1.28 -1.74 4.25
CA PRO A 325 1.62 -1.51 2.83
C PRO A 325 0.87 -2.43 1.86
N SER A 326 0.70 -3.71 2.20
CA SER A 326 -0.05 -4.67 1.36
C SER A 326 -1.52 -4.31 1.23
N VAL A 327 -2.15 -3.86 2.34
CA VAL A 327 -3.56 -3.48 2.38
C VAL A 327 -3.80 -2.20 1.57
N VAL A 328 -2.92 -1.20 1.74
CA VAL A 328 -2.98 0.07 1.00
C VAL A 328 -2.85 -0.18 -0.50
N ARG A 329 -1.88 -0.98 -0.93
CA ARG A 329 -1.72 -1.32 -2.35
C ARG A 329 -2.96 -1.97 -2.93
N ALA A 330 -3.53 -2.95 -2.23
CA ALA A 330 -4.72 -3.65 -2.70
C ALA A 330 -5.97 -2.75 -2.71
N ALA A 331 -6.12 -1.87 -1.72
CA ALA A 331 -7.18 -0.87 -1.69
C ALA A 331 -7.06 0.09 -2.90
N VAL A 332 -5.88 0.68 -3.13
CA VAL A 332 -5.64 1.59 -4.27
C VAL A 332 -5.87 0.88 -5.61
N MET A 333 -5.43 -0.39 -5.77
CA MET A 333 -5.71 -1.17 -6.98
C MET A 333 -7.21 -1.39 -7.20
N SER A 334 -7.94 -1.75 -6.15
CA SER A 334 -9.39 -1.97 -6.21
C SER A 334 -10.11 -0.65 -6.50
N ASP A 335 -9.71 0.42 -5.82
CA ASP A 335 -10.33 1.74 -5.98
C ASP A 335 -10.08 2.34 -7.36
N THR A 336 -8.90 2.17 -7.96
CA THR A 336 -8.65 2.60 -9.35
C THR A 336 -9.50 1.86 -10.37
N TYR A 337 -9.79 0.58 -10.13
CA TYR A 337 -10.71 -0.19 -10.96
C TYR A 337 -12.16 0.28 -10.79
N LEU A 338 -12.62 0.44 -9.55
CA LEU A 338 -13.97 0.91 -9.23
C LEU A 338 -14.18 2.36 -9.69
N LEU A 339 -13.15 3.20 -9.65
CA LEU A 339 -13.19 4.56 -10.17
C LEU A 339 -13.52 4.61 -11.66
N ALA A 340 -13.03 3.66 -12.46
CA ALA A 340 -13.40 3.57 -13.85
C ALA A 340 -14.91 3.32 -14.02
N VAL A 341 -15.53 2.52 -13.14
CA VAL A 341 -16.97 2.30 -13.12
C VAL A 341 -17.74 3.57 -12.73
N VAL A 342 -17.25 4.31 -11.72
CA VAL A 342 -17.84 5.60 -11.30
C VAL A 342 -17.84 6.60 -12.45
N LEU A 343 -16.72 6.67 -13.19
CA LEU A 343 -16.51 7.59 -14.31
C LEU A 343 -17.18 7.12 -15.62
N ASP A 344 -17.90 6.01 -15.59
CA ASP A 344 -18.54 5.42 -16.78
C ASP A 344 -17.54 5.11 -17.91
N ARG A 345 -16.35 4.66 -17.52
CA ARG A 345 -15.28 4.26 -18.43
C ARG A 345 -15.15 2.75 -18.48
N ARG A 346 -14.66 2.23 -19.60
CA ARG A 346 -14.31 0.81 -19.69
C ARG A 346 -13.15 0.55 -18.74
N ALA A 347 -13.38 -0.25 -17.69
CA ALA A 347 -12.35 -0.66 -16.78
C ALA A 347 -11.41 -1.65 -17.51
N ASP A 348 -10.16 -1.24 -17.71
CA ASP A 348 -9.10 -2.12 -18.23
C ASP A 348 -8.12 -2.39 -17.07
N LEU A 349 -7.94 -3.68 -16.75
CA LEU A 349 -7.15 -4.09 -15.59
C LEU A 349 -5.69 -3.62 -15.68
N LEU A 350 -5.08 -3.59 -16.88
CA LEU A 350 -3.70 -3.14 -17.03
C LEU A 350 -3.57 -1.63 -16.88
N ASN A 351 -4.53 -0.85 -17.38
CA ASN A 351 -4.54 0.59 -17.15
C ASN A 351 -4.80 0.91 -15.67
N SER A 352 -5.71 0.18 -14.99
CA SER A 352 -5.94 0.36 -13.55
C SER A 352 -4.71 0.01 -12.73
N LEU A 353 -4.02 -1.09 -13.09
CA LEU A 353 -2.76 -1.48 -12.46
C LEU A 353 -1.66 -0.43 -12.67
N ALA A 354 -1.53 0.11 -13.88
CA ALA A 354 -0.58 1.17 -14.19
C ALA A 354 -0.90 2.47 -13.43
N LEU A 355 -2.19 2.84 -13.34
CA LEU A 355 -2.61 4.05 -12.61
C LEU A 355 -2.36 3.92 -11.11
N SER A 356 -2.66 2.76 -10.51
CA SER A 356 -2.39 2.51 -9.10
C SER A 356 -0.89 2.54 -8.80
N ALA A 357 -0.05 1.98 -9.69
CA ALA A 357 1.40 2.04 -9.55
C ALA A 357 1.91 3.48 -9.62
N LEU A 358 1.46 4.25 -10.61
CA LEU A 358 1.81 5.67 -10.73
C LEU A 358 1.42 6.46 -9.48
N GLY A 359 0.21 6.27 -8.96
CA GLY A 359 -0.26 6.99 -7.78
C GLY A 359 0.56 6.68 -6.53
N LEU A 360 0.84 5.40 -6.28
CA LEU A 360 1.64 4.98 -5.13
C LEU A 360 3.11 5.41 -5.25
N LEU A 361 3.72 5.27 -6.43
CA LEU A 361 5.10 5.67 -6.66
C LEU A 361 5.28 7.19 -6.71
N TRP A 362 4.24 7.93 -7.08
CA TRP A 362 4.22 9.38 -6.93
C TRP A 362 4.23 9.81 -5.47
N TRP A 363 3.45 9.10 -4.63
CA TRP A 363 3.43 9.34 -3.20
C TRP A 363 4.73 8.94 -2.50
N ASN A 364 5.23 7.74 -2.83
CA ASN A 364 6.48 7.22 -2.27
C ASN A 364 7.30 6.47 -3.33
N PRO A 365 8.20 7.13 -4.04
CA PRO A 365 9.00 6.49 -5.11
C PRO A 365 9.92 5.37 -4.60
N ARG A 366 10.25 5.36 -3.29
CA ARG A 366 11.06 4.30 -2.67
C ARG A 366 10.37 2.94 -2.64
N ASP A 367 9.03 2.93 -2.74
CA ASP A 367 8.26 1.68 -2.75
C ASP A 367 8.61 0.79 -3.95
N LEU A 368 9.13 1.37 -5.06
CA LEU A 368 9.58 0.58 -6.20
C LEU A 368 10.64 -0.46 -5.81
N SER A 369 11.44 -0.16 -4.81
CA SER A 369 12.49 -1.03 -4.28
C SER A 369 12.00 -1.95 -3.15
N ASP A 370 10.75 -1.78 -2.68
CA ASP A 370 10.13 -2.69 -1.72
C ASP A 370 9.78 -4.02 -2.37
N VAL A 371 10.29 -5.13 -1.82
CA VAL A 371 10.02 -6.48 -2.32
C VAL A 371 8.52 -6.79 -2.33
N GLY A 372 7.79 -6.32 -1.31
CA GLY A 372 6.34 -6.49 -1.22
C GLY A 372 5.60 -5.76 -2.34
N PHE A 373 6.05 -4.55 -2.72
CA PHE A 373 5.51 -3.82 -3.87
C PHE A 373 5.76 -4.60 -5.16
N GLN A 374 7.01 -5.00 -5.41
CA GLN A 374 7.39 -5.74 -6.61
C GLN A 374 6.59 -7.03 -6.76
N LEU A 375 6.51 -7.85 -5.70
CA LEU A 375 5.76 -9.11 -5.71
C LEU A 375 4.27 -8.87 -5.97
N THR A 376 3.67 -7.86 -5.35
CA THR A 376 2.23 -7.56 -5.52
C THR A 376 1.92 -7.20 -6.99
N TYR A 377 2.71 -6.29 -7.57
CA TYR A 377 2.48 -5.85 -8.95
C TYR A 377 2.83 -6.91 -9.99
N LEU A 378 3.93 -7.64 -9.80
CA LEU A 378 4.35 -8.72 -10.72
C LEU A 378 3.38 -9.90 -10.67
N ALA A 379 2.91 -10.30 -9.48
CA ALA A 379 1.92 -11.38 -9.35
C ALA A 379 0.59 -10.99 -10.02
N THR A 380 0.09 -9.78 -9.76
CA THR A 380 -1.15 -9.29 -10.38
C THR A 380 -1.00 -9.19 -11.91
N LEU A 381 0.13 -8.66 -12.40
CA LEU A 381 0.43 -8.60 -13.81
C LEU A 381 0.50 -10.01 -14.44
N GLY A 382 1.15 -10.94 -13.75
CA GLY A 382 1.24 -12.35 -14.17
C GLY A 382 -0.14 -12.99 -14.31
N ILE A 383 -1.04 -12.77 -13.37
CA ILE A 383 -2.43 -13.26 -13.42
C ILE A 383 -3.18 -12.62 -14.60
N VAL A 384 -3.14 -11.30 -14.73
CA VAL A 384 -3.88 -10.57 -15.79
C VAL A 384 -3.41 -10.97 -17.20
N LEU A 385 -2.11 -11.19 -17.38
CA LEU A 385 -1.55 -11.59 -18.68
C LEU A 385 -1.58 -13.10 -18.91
N GLY A 386 -1.45 -13.90 -17.84
CA GLY A 386 -1.35 -15.35 -17.91
C GLY A 386 -2.70 -16.03 -18.09
N LEU A 387 -3.72 -15.62 -17.31
CA LEU A 387 -5.02 -16.29 -17.30
C LEU A 387 -5.63 -16.45 -18.69
N PRO A 388 -5.71 -15.41 -19.56
CA PRO A 388 -6.25 -15.57 -20.91
C PRO A 388 -5.42 -16.48 -21.83
N ARG A 389 -4.13 -16.67 -21.51
CA ARG A 389 -3.26 -17.61 -22.26
C ARG A 389 -3.51 -19.04 -21.82
N CYS A 390 -3.61 -19.26 -20.49
CA CYS A 390 -3.95 -20.56 -19.94
C CYS A 390 -5.32 -21.04 -20.42
N ASP A 391 -6.33 -20.19 -20.45
CA ASP A 391 -7.66 -20.52 -20.95
C ASP A 391 -7.62 -20.97 -22.41
N ARG A 392 -6.81 -20.33 -23.25
CA ARG A 392 -6.65 -20.72 -24.66
C ARG A 392 -5.96 -22.09 -24.82
N VAL A 393 -4.93 -22.35 -24.01
CA VAL A 393 -4.26 -23.65 -23.99
C VAL A 393 -5.19 -24.75 -23.52
N LEU A 394 -5.92 -24.50 -22.41
CA LEU A 394 -6.90 -25.45 -21.86
C LEU A 394 -8.09 -25.67 -22.80
N ALA A 395 -8.50 -24.67 -23.58
CA ALA A 395 -9.54 -24.83 -24.59
C ALA A 395 -9.12 -25.75 -25.72
N GLY A 396 -7.81 -25.82 -26.04
CA GLY A 396 -7.23 -26.71 -27.06
C GLY A 396 -7.04 -28.18 -26.58
N VAL A 397 -7.14 -28.45 -25.27
CA VAL A 397 -7.03 -29.80 -24.73
C VAL A 397 -8.30 -30.59 -25.03
N PRO A 398 -8.23 -31.80 -25.61
CA PRO A 398 -9.37 -32.64 -25.93
C PRO A 398 -10.28 -32.85 -24.68
N ARG A 399 -11.59 -32.78 -24.86
CA ARG A 399 -12.60 -32.90 -23.79
C ARG A 399 -12.48 -34.17 -22.92
N LEU A 400 -11.74 -35.17 -23.38
CA LEU A 400 -11.47 -36.43 -22.66
C LEU A 400 -10.62 -36.25 -21.37
N LEU A 401 -9.88 -35.15 -21.24
CA LEU A 401 -9.08 -34.85 -20.04
C LEU A 401 -9.74 -33.80 -19.12
N ARG A 402 -10.89 -33.28 -19.47
CA ARG A 402 -11.67 -32.42 -18.57
C ARG A 402 -12.43 -33.29 -17.59
N ILE A 403 -12.03 -33.24 -16.32
CA ILE A 403 -12.84 -33.74 -15.20
C ILE A 403 -14.14 -32.94 -15.22
N SER A 404 -15.19 -33.52 -15.79
CA SER A 404 -16.54 -32.94 -15.78
C SER A 404 -17.10 -33.09 -14.38
N PRO A 405 -17.57 -32.04 -13.71
CA PRO A 405 -18.36 -32.21 -12.50
C PRO A 405 -19.60 -32.99 -12.92
N SER A 406 -19.78 -34.18 -12.31
CA SER A 406 -20.92 -35.06 -12.53
C SER A 406 -22.23 -34.28 -12.36
N ARG A 407 -22.93 -33.99 -13.47
CA ARG A 407 -24.33 -33.59 -13.43
C ARG A 407 -25.12 -34.80 -12.92
N GLU A 408 -25.49 -34.79 -11.67
CA GLU A 408 -26.53 -35.65 -11.14
C GLU A 408 -27.84 -35.39 -11.92
N LYS A 409 -28.11 -36.30 -12.88
CA LYS A 409 -29.39 -36.32 -13.54
C LYS A 409 -30.40 -36.77 -12.54
N THR A 410 -31.17 -35.84 -11.97
CA THR A 410 -32.45 -36.11 -11.32
C THR A 410 -33.38 -36.67 -12.39
N SER A 411 -33.47 -37.99 -12.41
CA SER A 411 -34.47 -38.73 -13.18
C SER A 411 -35.83 -38.53 -12.53
N SER A 412 -36.59 -37.53 -13.00
CA SER A 412 -38.02 -37.48 -12.71
C SER A 412 -38.72 -38.51 -13.61
N ARG A 413 -39.06 -39.68 -13.00
CA ARG A 413 -40.02 -40.62 -13.56
C ARG A 413 -41.37 -39.92 -13.68
N GLN A 414 -41.77 -39.61 -14.91
CA GLN A 414 -43.13 -39.35 -15.25
C GLN A 414 -43.87 -40.70 -15.34
N SER A 415 -44.71 -40.97 -14.34
CA SER A 415 -45.76 -42.00 -14.40
C SER A 415 -46.91 -41.45 -15.25
N GLY A 416 -47.04 -41.94 -16.45
CA GLY A 416 -48.22 -41.68 -17.30
C GLY A 416 -49.43 -42.49 -16.80
N PRO A 417 -50.67 -42.00 -16.97
CA PRO A 417 -51.89 -42.72 -16.65
C PRO A 417 -52.23 -43.72 -17.73
N CYS A 418 -52.61 -44.93 -17.26
CA CYS A 418 -53.17 -46.02 -18.06
C CYS A 418 -54.62 -45.69 -18.51
N PRO A 419 -55.05 -46.10 -19.70
CA PRO A 419 -56.41 -45.81 -20.21
C PRO A 419 -57.44 -46.82 -19.74
N ARG A 420 -58.58 -46.34 -19.31
CA ARG A 420 -59.93 -46.90 -19.55
C ARG A 420 -60.98 -45.77 -19.53
#